data_d9d12ce03f53ac6b33875c7e488efea4
#
_entry.id   d9d12ce03f53ac6b33875c7e488efea4
#
_cell.length_a   1.000
_cell.length_b   1.000
_cell.length_c   1.000
_cell.angle_alpha   90.00
_cell.angle_beta   90.00
_cell.angle_gamma   90.00
#
_symmetry.space_group_name_H-M   'P 1'
#
loop_
_entity.id
_entity.type
_entity.pdbx_description
1 polymer ?
#
loop_
_entity_poly.entity_id
_entity_poly.type
_entity_poly.pdbx_seq_one_letter_code
_entity_poly.pdbx_strand_id
1 'polypeptide(L)'
;MVDNALFEVEYYGGVLNANRTYYLSRSQPPLLSAMIGALLEDPASFPSEAAKHAWLVHAYPLAVRNHAIWMRPEHHAGATGLARYQDLGSGPPLEARDSKFYRRVIEWLRAHPDDDPGYLVKGSEQPDEAEAVRLAAESCDVRSSEVCATAWVDGYRLSADYYHGDRAMRESGFDINFHFGPFGGSTHHYAAVGLNSLLYRYELDLPDFARQLHKTADAERWTHMAGARKQAIDRYLWRSERGLFEDFDFIKGRSSGYPYLTTYYPLWAGVASAAQAASVRNALPIFERVGGLSMDNRPSGAQWDDPFGWAPTNWLAVCGLEVYGFRDDAQRVAEKFTATIDRSLAADGTIREKYNMALGNADVQVTAGYTQNVVGFGWTNGVYLKLRELLGAEFSDRSCTRHPAAPAASGSK
;
A
#
# COMPACT_ATOMS: atom_id res chain seq x y z
N MET A 1 16.41 11.99 -3.20
CA MET A 1 15.47 10.98 -2.65
C MET A 1 15.65 9.64 -3.35
N VAL A 2 15.55 9.56 -4.68
CA VAL A 2 15.71 8.28 -5.42
C VAL A 2 17.11 7.68 -5.17
N ASP A 3 18.18 8.47 -5.23
CA ASP A 3 19.53 7.97 -4.93
C ASP A 3 19.67 7.40 -3.52
N ASN A 4 18.93 7.94 -2.53
CA ASN A 4 18.90 7.35 -1.18
C ASN A 4 18.25 5.96 -1.19
N ALA A 5 17.15 5.77 -1.95
CA ALA A 5 16.52 4.47 -2.09
C ALA A 5 17.42 3.49 -2.87
N LEU A 6 18.14 3.95 -3.90
CA LEU A 6 19.14 3.14 -4.61
C LEU A 6 20.29 2.73 -3.70
N PHE A 7 20.77 3.65 -2.84
CA PHE A 7 21.77 3.34 -1.81
C PHE A 7 21.27 2.24 -0.86
N GLU A 8 20.03 2.33 -0.37
CA GLU A 8 19.46 1.28 0.48
C GLU A 8 19.43 -0.08 -0.23
N VAL A 9 19.06 -0.10 -1.51
CA VAL A 9 19.08 -1.34 -2.31
C VAL A 9 20.50 -1.88 -2.47
N GLU A 10 21.49 -1.02 -2.68
CA GLU A 10 22.89 -1.42 -2.85
C GLU A 10 23.45 -2.06 -1.58
N TYR A 11 23.21 -1.46 -0.41
CA TYR A 11 23.84 -1.86 0.85
C TYR A 11 23.00 -2.85 1.66
N TYR A 12 21.67 -2.73 1.64
CA TYR A 12 20.77 -3.55 2.46
C TYR A 12 19.97 -4.56 1.63
N GLY A 13 20.02 -4.46 0.32
CA GLY A 13 19.35 -5.39 -0.60
C GLY A 13 17.96 -4.97 -1.04
N GLY A 14 17.37 -3.92 -0.47
CA GLY A 14 16.07 -3.39 -0.82
C GLY A 14 15.80 -2.05 -0.20
N VAL A 15 14.74 -1.37 -0.65
CA VAL A 15 14.22 -0.16 0.00
C VAL A 15 13.62 -0.57 1.33
N LEU A 16 14.13 -0.01 2.43
CA LEU A 16 13.67 -0.31 3.78
C LEU A 16 12.43 0.51 4.14
N ASN A 17 11.65 0.02 5.11
CA ASN A 17 10.44 0.70 5.56
C ASN A 17 10.77 2.11 6.13
N ALA A 18 11.90 2.27 6.81
CA ALA A 18 12.49 3.56 7.18
C ALA A 18 13.97 3.39 7.55
N ASN A 19 14.67 4.49 7.78
CA ASN A 19 16.12 4.52 8.08
C ASN A 19 16.45 4.13 9.54
N ARG A 20 15.98 2.99 10.00
CA ARG A 20 16.28 2.43 11.33
C ARG A 20 16.70 0.97 11.21
N THR A 21 17.62 0.54 12.03
CA THR A 21 18.17 -0.84 12.00
C THR A 21 17.13 -1.92 12.23
N TYR A 22 16.04 -1.62 12.89
CA TYR A 22 14.96 -2.59 13.12
C TYR A 22 14.02 -2.75 11.93
N TYR A 23 14.20 -1.98 10.85
CA TYR A 23 13.46 -2.17 9.59
C TYR A 23 14.19 -3.05 8.57
N LEU A 24 15.31 -3.67 8.93
CA LEU A 24 16.08 -4.55 8.01
C LEU A 24 15.31 -5.78 7.54
N SER A 25 14.24 -6.16 8.23
CA SER A 25 13.38 -7.29 7.86
C SER A 25 12.16 -6.90 7.02
N ARG A 26 11.94 -5.58 6.76
CA ARG A 26 10.70 -5.06 6.17
C ARG A 26 10.97 -4.01 5.10
N SER A 27 10.36 -4.20 3.93
CA SER A 27 10.46 -3.29 2.80
C SER A 27 9.34 -2.22 2.82
N GLN A 28 9.34 -1.37 1.79
CA GLN A 28 8.26 -0.44 1.44
C GLN A 28 7.52 -0.95 0.21
N PRO A 29 6.25 -0.56 0.00
CA PRO A 29 5.55 -0.83 -1.26
C PRO A 29 6.39 -0.45 -2.48
N PRO A 30 6.43 -1.29 -3.55
CA PRO A 30 7.40 -1.20 -4.63
C PRO A 30 7.12 -0.05 -5.61
N LEU A 31 7.45 1.18 -5.23
CA LEU A 31 7.28 2.40 -6.04
C LEU A 31 8.60 2.88 -6.68
N LEU A 32 9.74 2.21 -6.44
CA LEU A 32 11.05 2.67 -6.90
C LEU A 32 11.12 2.84 -8.43
N SER A 33 10.52 1.93 -9.21
CA SER A 33 10.53 2.06 -10.68
C SER A 33 9.76 3.30 -11.15
N ALA A 34 8.60 3.58 -10.56
CA ALA A 34 7.83 4.78 -10.87
C ALA A 34 8.59 6.06 -10.48
N MET A 35 9.34 6.04 -9.37
CA MET A 35 10.21 7.16 -8.96
C MET A 35 11.36 7.36 -9.95
N ILE A 36 11.98 6.29 -10.43
CA ILE A 36 13.02 6.32 -11.50
C ILE A 36 12.42 6.90 -12.78
N GLY A 37 11.25 6.40 -13.21
CA GLY A 37 10.54 6.89 -14.39
C GLY A 37 10.25 8.39 -14.31
N ALA A 38 9.75 8.88 -13.19
CA ALA A 38 9.47 10.29 -12.97
C ALA A 38 10.73 11.17 -13.12
N LEU A 39 11.90 10.72 -12.63
CA LEU A 39 13.16 11.45 -12.84
C LEU A 39 13.61 11.44 -14.31
N LEU A 40 13.45 10.31 -15.00
CA LEU A 40 13.84 10.20 -16.41
C LEU A 40 12.96 11.05 -17.34
N GLU A 41 11.72 11.30 -16.96
CA GLU A 41 10.77 12.13 -17.71
C GLU A 41 10.94 13.64 -17.43
N ASP A 42 11.49 14.00 -16.27
CA ASP A 42 11.70 15.41 -15.93
C ASP A 42 12.97 15.97 -16.62
N PRO A 43 12.82 16.94 -17.54
CA PRO A 43 13.96 17.52 -18.26
C PRO A 43 14.93 18.29 -17.36
N ALA A 44 14.50 18.71 -16.17
CA ALA A 44 15.33 19.44 -15.21
C ALA A 44 16.16 18.52 -14.29
N SER A 45 15.88 17.23 -14.25
CA SER A 45 16.54 16.28 -13.35
C SER A 45 17.98 15.97 -13.72
N PHE A 46 18.37 16.14 -14.99
CA PHE A 46 19.72 15.83 -15.49
C PHE A 46 20.31 16.96 -16.33
N PRO A 47 21.62 17.24 -16.17
CA PRO A 47 22.28 18.30 -16.92
C PRO A 47 22.47 17.95 -18.42
N SER A 48 22.38 16.68 -18.81
CA SER A 48 22.50 16.20 -20.18
C SER A 48 21.94 14.79 -20.35
N GLU A 49 21.65 14.38 -21.61
CA GLU A 49 21.26 12.99 -21.90
C GLU A 49 22.37 11.99 -21.57
N ALA A 50 23.65 12.38 -21.69
CA ALA A 50 24.76 11.52 -21.29
C ALA A 50 24.78 11.27 -19.78
N ALA A 51 24.50 12.31 -18.96
CA ALA A 51 24.39 12.17 -17.51
C ALA A 51 23.19 11.32 -17.11
N LYS A 52 22.04 11.52 -17.77
CA LYS A 52 20.82 10.71 -17.60
C LYS A 52 21.09 9.24 -17.91
N HIS A 53 21.75 8.95 -19.04
CA HIS A 53 22.10 7.59 -19.43
C HIS A 53 23.07 6.94 -18.42
N ALA A 54 24.13 7.65 -18.00
CA ALA A 54 25.09 7.15 -17.01
C ALA A 54 24.41 6.83 -15.67
N TRP A 55 23.47 7.69 -15.23
CA TRP A 55 22.69 7.46 -14.03
C TRP A 55 21.78 6.22 -14.15
N LEU A 56 21.12 6.03 -15.31
CA LEU A 56 20.26 4.87 -15.56
C LEU A 56 21.06 3.56 -15.62
N VAL A 57 22.30 3.58 -16.14
CA VAL A 57 23.22 2.43 -16.10
C VAL A 57 23.45 1.95 -14.67
N HIS A 58 23.55 2.88 -13.71
CA HIS A 58 23.67 2.56 -12.27
C HIS A 58 22.33 2.16 -11.65
N ALA A 59 21.25 2.88 -11.94
CA ALA A 59 19.96 2.69 -11.30
C ALA A 59 19.24 1.38 -11.71
N TYR A 60 19.36 0.97 -12.98
CA TYR A 60 18.65 -0.20 -13.50
C TYR A 60 18.96 -1.51 -12.77
N PRO A 61 20.23 -1.94 -12.57
CA PRO A 61 20.51 -3.17 -11.84
C PRO A 61 20.03 -3.12 -10.39
N LEU A 62 20.00 -1.96 -9.75
CA LEU A 62 19.46 -1.79 -8.40
C LEU A 62 17.93 -1.90 -8.40
N ALA A 63 17.25 -1.33 -9.40
CA ALA A 63 15.82 -1.54 -9.56
C ALA A 63 15.47 -3.03 -9.74
N VAL A 64 16.23 -3.76 -10.58
CA VAL A 64 16.08 -5.21 -10.73
C VAL A 64 16.30 -5.95 -9.41
N ARG A 65 17.30 -5.57 -8.63
CA ARG A 65 17.58 -6.17 -7.31
C ARG A 65 16.46 -5.89 -6.32
N ASN A 66 15.89 -4.68 -6.31
CA ASN A 66 14.75 -4.34 -5.44
C ASN A 66 13.50 -5.14 -5.81
N HIS A 67 13.20 -5.30 -7.11
CA HIS A 67 12.09 -6.15 -7.57
C HIS A 67 12.25 -7.61 -7.09
N ALA A 68 13.47 -8.14 -7.11
CA ALA A 68 13.75 -9.53 -6.74
C ALA A 68 13.39 -9.88 -5.28
N ILE A 69 13.26 -8.89 -4.39
CA ILE A 69 12.79 -9.11 -3.01
C ILE A 69 11.37 -9.68 -3.02
N TRP A 70 10.49 -9.08 -3.82
CA TRP A 70 9.09 -9.46 -3.93
C TRP A 70 8.86 -10.80 -4.63
N MET A 71 9.92 -11.35 -5.26
CA MET A 71 9.93 -12.66 -5.91
C MET A 71 10.52 -13.76 -5.03
N ARG A 72 10.89 -13.47 -3.79
CA ARG A 72 11.33 -14.47 -2.82
C ARG A 72 10.18 -15.37 -2.39
N PRO A 73 10.43 -16.63 -2.02
CA PRO A 73 9.38 -17.58 -1.59
C PRO A 73 8.48 -17.04 -0.49
N GLU A 74 9.05 -16.26 0.44
CA GLU A 74 8.31 -15.67 1.57
C GLU A 74 7.23 -14.69 1.12
N HIS A 75 7.43 -14.03 -0.02
CA HIS A 75 6.45 -13.10 -0.61
C HIS A 75 5.49 -13.77 -1.59
N HIS A 76 5.53 -15.07 -1.79
CA HIS A 76 4.57 -15.74 -2.67
C HIS A 76 3.20 -15.86 -1.99
N ALA A 77 2.15 -15.46 -2.68
CA ALA A 77 0.76 -15.69 -2.27
C ALA A 77 0.29 -17.09 -2.71
N GLY A 78 0.85 -18.12 -2.09
CA GLY A 78 0.57 -19.51 -2.44
C GLY A 78 0.89 -19.83 -3.91
N ALA A 79 0.01 -20.58 -4.58
CA ALA A 79 0.15 -20.99 -5.97
C ALA A 79 -0.48 -19.99 -6.97
N THR A 80 -0.81 -18.76 -6.56
CA THR A 80 -1.53 -17.79 -7.41
C THR A 80 -0.66 -17.15 -8.48
N GLY A 81 0.68 -17.18 -8.32
CA GLY A 81 1.62 -16.40 -9.13
C GLY A 81 1.65 -14.92 -8.76
N LEU A 82 0.97 -14.52 -7.68
CA LEU A 82 0.95 -13.18 -7.12
C LEU A 82 1.83 -13.06 -5.87
N ALA A 83 2.13 -11.83 -5.49
CA ALA A 83 2.88 -11.55 -4.28
C ALA A 83 1.95 -11.17 -3.10
N ARG A 84 2.46 -11.38 -1.88
CA ARG A 84 1.89 -10.93 -0.61
C ARG A 84 2.85 -10.03 0.14
N TYR A 85 2.35 -9.27 1.07
CA TYR A 85 3.18 -8.61 2.08
C TYR A 85 3.67 -9.62 3.11
N GLN A 86 4.94 -9.52 3.50
CA GLN A 86 5.56 -10.44 4.46
C GLN A 86 6.86 -9.86 5.04
N ASP A 87 6.81 -9.34 6.25
CA ASP A 87 8.00 -9.00 7.04
C ASP A 87 8.66 -10.31 7.54
N LEU A 88 9.98 -10.38 7.47
CA LEU A 88 10.76 -11.58 7.83
C LEU A 88 11.01 -11.71 9.34
N GLY A 89 10.59 -10.74 10.16
CA GLY A 89 10.73 -10.79 11.62
C GLY A 89 9.61 -11.60 12.28
N SER A 90 9.79 -11.88 13.58
CA SER A 90 8.84 -12.62 14.43
C SER A 90 8.37 -11.77 15.60
N GLY A 91 7.12 -11.95 16.01
CA GLY A 91 6.50 -11.20 17.10
C GLY A 91 6.21 -9.73 16.78
N PRO A 92 5.90 -8.90 17.78
CA PRO A 92 5.67 -7.47 17.61
C PRO A 92 6.83 -6.76 16.91
N PRO A 93 6.57 -5.85 15.96
CA PRO A 93 7.63 -5.01 15.41
C PRO A 93 8.17 -4.06 16.47
N LEU A 94 9.46 -3.69 16.35
CA LEU A 94 10.16 -2.93 17.41
C LEU A 94 9.64 -1.50 17.62
N GLU A 95 8.90 -0.93 16.68
CA GLU A 95 8.18 0.33 16.86
C GLU A 95 6.95 0.19 17.76
N ALA A 96 6.37 -1.01 17.86
CA ALA A 96 5.22 -1.31 18.72
C ALA A 96 5.66 -1.85 20.09
N ARG A 97 6.47 -1.06 20.81
CA ARG A 97 7.08 -1.47 22.10
C ARG A 97 6.12 -1.48 23.29
N ASP A 98 4.87 -0.98 23.11
CA ASP A 98 3.89 -0.93 24.18
C ASP A 98 2.91 -2.09 24.05
N SER A 99 2.94 -3.01 25.01
CA SER A 99 2.01 -4.14 25.10
C SER A 99 0.53 -3.73 25.22
N LYS A 100 0.25 -2.47 25.59
CA LYS A 100 -1.12 -1.96 25.70
C LYS A 100 -1.88 -2.03 24.36
N PHE A 101 -1.20 -1.84 23.24
CA PHE A 101 -1.84 -2.00 21.93
C PHE A 101 -2.34 -3.44 21.76
N TYR A 102 -1.51 -4.44 21.98
CA TYR A 102 -1.86 -5.83 21.81
C TYR A 102 -2.88 -6.32 22.85
N ARG A 103 -2.84 -5.80 24.07
CA ARG A 103 -3.88 -6.04 25.06
C ARG A 103 -5.25 -5.54 24.60
N ARG A 104 -5.34 -4.34 24.01
CA ARG A 104 -6.59 -3.85 23.41
C ARG A 104 -7.07 -4.72 22.25
N VAL A 105 -6.16 -5.26 21.44
CA VAL A 105 -6.52 -6.24 20.40
C VAL A 105 -7.14 -7.48 21.01
N ILE A 106 -6.54 -8.03 22.06
CA ILE A 106 -7.07 -9.20 22.78
C ILE A 106 -8.45 -8.89 23.37
N GLU A 107 -8.60 -7.76 24.05
CA GLU A 107 -9.86 -7.30 24.62
C GLU A 107 -10.95 -7.18 23.56
N TRP A 108 -10.62 -6.59 22.42
CA TRP A 108 -11.55 -6.43 21.30
C TRP A 108 -11.97 -7.79 20.71
N LEU A 109 -11.03 -8.68 20.43
CA LEU A 109 -11.32 -10.03 19.90
C LEU A 109 -12.17 -10.86 20.88
N ARG A 110 -11.92 -10.75 22.18
CA ARG A 110 -12.76 -11.42 23.18
C ARG A 110 -14.19 -10.86 23.23
N ALA A 111 -14.37 -9.59 22.96
CA ALA A 111 -15.70 -8.96 22.85
C ALA A 111 -16.39 -9.29 21.51
N HIS A 112 -15.65 -9.70 20.49
CA HIS A 112 -16.13 -10.02 19.14
C HIS A 112 -15.64 -11.42 18.71
N PRO A 113 -16.06 -12.50 19.38
CA PRO A 113 -15.52 -13.85 19.14
C PRO A 113 -15.82 -14.36 17.72
N ASP A 114 -16.89 -13.90 17.08
CA ASP A 114 -17.25 -14.28 15.71
C ASP A 114 -16.31 -13.66 14.66
N ASP A 115 -15.58 -12.61 15.03
CA ASP A 115 -14.60 -11.94 14.19
C ASP A 115 -13.16 -12.44 14.41
N ASP A 116 -12.93 -13.33 15.40
CA ASP A 116 -11.61 -13.90 15.66
C ASP A 116 -11.29 -15.02 14.65
N PRO A 117 -10.35 -14.84 13.73
CA PRO A 117 -9.97 -15.90 12.79
C PRO A 117 -9.01 -16.93 13.39
N GLY A 118 -8.89 -17.01 14.70
CA GLY A 118 -7.97 -17.88 15.42
C GLY A 118 -6.71 -17.16 15.93
N TYR A 119 -6.79 -15.87 16.14
CA TYR A 119 -5.67 -15.10 16.70
C TYR A 119 -5.48 -15.30 18.19
N LEU A 120 -6.55 -15.61 18.93
CA LEU A 120 -6.49 -15.81 20.37
C LEU A 120 -6.00 -17.21 20.72
N VAL A 121 -4.96 -17.26 21.57
CA VAL A 121 -4.46 -18.49 22.20
C VAL A 121 -4.71 -18.39 23.69
N LYS A 122 -5.42 -19.38 24.25
CA LYS A 122 -5.68 -19.46 25.69
C LYS A 122 -4.52 -20.19 26.38
N GLY A 123 -3.91 -19.52 27.36
CA GLY A 123 -2.91 -20.05 28.27
C GLY A 123 -3.41 -20.01 29.71
N SER A 124 -2.49 -20.00 30.66
CA SER A 124 -2.83 -19.82 32.07
C SER A 124 -3.30 -18.38 32.34
N GLU A 125 -4.26 -18.19 33.25
CA GLU A 125 -4.80 -16.89 33.62
C GLU A 125 -3.75 -15.99 34.27
N GLN A 126 -2.79 -16.58 34.96
CA GLN A 126 -1.65 -15.93 35.58
C GLN A 126 -0.41 -16.77 35.32
N PRO A 127 0.24 -16.62 34.16
CA PRO A 127 1.45 -17.37 33.85
C PRO A 127 2.55 -16.99 34.83
N ASP A 128 3.27 -17.98 35.30
CA ASP A 128 4.52 -17.74 36.00
C ASP A 128 5.59 -17.22 35.00
N GLU A 129 6.74 -16.78 35.53
CA GLU A 129 7.80 -16.22 34.68
C GLU A 129 8.30 -17.24 33.65
N ALA A 130 8.40 -18.52 34.00
CA ALA A 130 8.87 -19.56 33.08
C ALA A 130 7.87 -19.80 31.94
N GLU A 131 6.58 -19.87 32.26
CA GLU A 131 5.52 -19.99 31.26
C GLU A 131 5.48 -18.74 30.34
N ALA A 132 5.57 -17.55 30.91
CA ALA A 132 5.59 -16.30 30.14
C ALA A 132 6.77 -16.25 29.17
N VAL A 133 7.97 -16.63 29.61
CA VAL A 133 9.17 -16.74 28.77
C VAL A 133 9.00 -17.78 27.67
N ARG A 134 8.47 -18.96 28.00
CA ARG A 134 8.22 -20.01 27.01
C ARG A 134 7.25 -19.57 25.93
N LEU A 135 6.12 -18.98 26.32
CA LEU A 135 5.10 -18.49 25.39
C LEU A 135 5.61 -17.32 24.53
N ALA A 136 6.42 -16.44 25.09
CA ALA A 136 7.08 -15.40 24.34
C ALA A 136 8.05 -15.98 23.30
N ALA A 137 8.82 -17.01 23.65
CA ALA A 137 9.76 -17.66 22.74
C ALA A 137 9.06 -18.40 21.58
N GLU A 138 7.84 -18.90 21.76
CA GLU A 138 7.05 -19.52 20.69
C GLU A 138 6.56 -18.53 19.64
N SER A 139 6.31 -17.28 20.02
CA SER A 139 5.65 -16.28 19.17
C SER A 139 6.55 -15.12 18.77
N CYS A 140 7.68 -14.93 19.43
CA CYS A 140 8.47 -13.70 19.38
C CYS A 140 9.96 -13.97 19.25
N ASP A 141 10.68 -13.06 18.60
CA ASP A 141 12.13 -13.02 18.68
C ASP A 141 12.61 -12.42 20.02
N VAL A 142 13.91 -12.52 20.27
CA VAL A 142 14.52 -12.05 21.53
C VAL A 142 14.27 -10.56 21.79
N ARG A 143 14.13 -9.75 20.73
CA ARG A 143 13.98 -8.27 20.84
C ARG A 143 12.58 -7.84 21.22
N SER A 144 11.58 -8.66 20.86
CA SER A 144 10.16 -8.40 21.12
C SER A 144 9.59 -9.23 22.27
N SER A 145 10.39 -10.11 22.86
CA SER A 145 9.97 -11.05 23.92
C SER A 145 9.32 -10.40 25.14
N GLU A 146 9.80 -9.22 25.57
CA GLU A 146 9.22 -8.49 26.70
C GLU A 146 7.77 -8.05 26.40
N VAL A 147 7.52 -7.53 25.20
CA VAL A 147 6.16 -7.13 24.78
C VAL A 147 5.25 -8.35 24.71
N CYS A 148 5.71 -9.46 24.13
CA CYS A 148 4.95 -10.70 24.06
C CYS A 148 4.65 -11.28 25.47
N ALA A 149 5.61 -11.24 26.38
CA ALA A 149 5.42 -11.72 27.75
C ALA A 149 4.36 -10.92 28.50
N THR A 150 4.18 -9.63 28.19
CA THR A 150 3.23 -8.72 28.87
C THR A 150 1.93 -8.46 28.09
N ALA A 151 1.86 -8.88 26.82
CA ALA A 151 0.67 -8.75 25.98
C ALA A 151 -0.31 -9.89 26.21
N TRP A 152 -0.98 -9.90 27.35
CA TRP A 152 -1.99 -10.89 27.70
C TRP A 152 -3.14 -10.26 28.50
N VAL A 153 -4.34 -10.86 28.42
CA VAL A 153 -5.55 -10.47 29.15
C VAL A 153 -6.31 -11.74 29.53
N ASP A 154 -6.51 -11.98 30.84
CA ASP A 154 -7.27 -13.12 31.39
C ASP A 154 -6.84 -14.48 30.80
N GLY A 155 -5.53 -14.68 30.66
CA GLY A 155 -4.96 -15.90 30.09
C GLY A 155 -4.95 -15.98 28.57
N TYR A 156 -5.49 -15.01 27.84
CA TYR A 156 -5.44 -14.97 26.38
C TYR A 156 -4.24 -14.16 25.88
N ARG A 157 -3.63 -14.67 24.81
CA ARG A 157 -2.52 -14.06 24.05
C ARG A 157 -2.82 -14.07 22.57
N LEU A 158 -2.02 -13.33 21.81
CA LEU A 158 -2.05 -13.36 20.36
C LEU A 158 -1.12 -14.45 19.83
N SER A 159 -1.56 -15.15 18.80
CA SER A 159 -0.80 -16.19 18.12
C SER A 159 0.38 -15.60 17.33
N ALA A 160 1.35 -16.46 16.96
CA ALA A 160 2.41 -16.08 16.03
C ALA A 160 1.85 -15.64 14.68
N ASP A 161 0.76 -16.25 14.22
CA ASP A 161 0.08 -15.91 12.96
C ASP A 161 -0.42 -14.45 12.98
N TYR A 162 -1.03 -13.99 14.09
CA TYR A 162 -1.41 -12.58 14.24
C TYR A 162 -0.21 -11.65 14.10
N TYR A 163 0.91 -11.94 14.75
CA TYR A 163 2.09 -11.08 14.68
C TYR A 163 2.71 -11.05 13.29
N HIS A 164 2.68 -12.13 12.53
CA HIS A 164 3.07 -12.14 11.12
C HIS A 164 2.17 -11.23 10.29
N GLY A 165 0.87 -11.25 10.55
CA GLY A 165 -0.09 -10.35 9.90
C GLY A 165 0.10 -8.88 10.26
N ASP A 166 0.31 -8.56 11.55
CA ASP A 166 0.61 -7.19 12.02
C ASP A 166 1.88 -6.63 11.34
N ARG A 167 2.94 -7.43 11.23
CA ARG A 167 4.17 -7.05 10.52
C ARG A 167 3.95 -6.86 9.03
N ALA A 168 3.22 -7.76 8.38
CA ALA A 168 2.89 -7.65 6.96
C ALA A 168 2.00 -6.44 6.66
N MET A 169 1.06 -6.12 7.56
CA MET A 169 0.25 -4.91 7.49
C MET A 169 1.12 -3.65 7.49
N ARG A 170 2.12 -3.59 8.36
CA ARG A 170 3.05 -2.46 8.42
C ARG A 170 3.97 -2.37 7.19
N GLU A 171 4.31 -3.49 6.55
CA GLU A 171 5.00 -3.49 5.26
C GLU A 171 4.12 -2.93 4.15
N SER A 172 2.79 -3.13 4.23
CA SER A 172 1.85 -2.57 3.26
C SER A 172 1.71 -1.06 3.34
N GLY A 173 2.08 -0.45 4.48
CA GLY A 173 1.86 0.95 4.79
C GLY A 173 0.42 1.28 5.22
N PHE A 174 -0.48 0.30 5.27
CA PHE A 174 -1.89 0.48 5.70
C PHE A 174 -2.11 0.13 7.17
N ASP A 175 -1.22 0.58 8.03
CA ASP A 175 -1.22 0.32 9.46
C ASP A 175 -1.93 1.44 10.24
N ILE A 176 -3.06 1.18 10.89
CA ILE A 176 -3.80 -0.06 11.10
C ILE A 176 -5.07 -0.03 10.28
N ASN A 177 -5.55 -1.21 9.86
CA ASN A 177 -6.80 -1.38 9.11
C ASN A 177 -7.57 -2.63 9.60
N PHE A 178 -8.85 -2.73 9.23
CA PHE A 178 -9.67 -3.93 9.40
C PHE A 178 -9.93 -4.66 8.07
N HIS A 179 -9.46 -4.10 6.99
CA HIS A 179 -9.57 -4.63 5.65
C HIS A 179 -8.96 -6.04 5.51
N PHE A 180 -7.81 -6.28 6.13
CA PHE A 180 -7.16 -7.58 6.19
C PHE A 180 -7.46 -8.34 7.50
N GLY A 181 -8.73 -8.35 7.91
CA GLY A 181 -9.15 -8.89 9.20
C GLY A 181 -8.92 -7.91 10.36
N PRO A 182 -9.39 -8.26 11.59
CA PRO A 182 -9.27 -7.38 12.73
C PRO A 182 -7.83 -6.91 12.97
N PHE A 183 -7.64 -5.60 13.05
CA PHE A 183 -6.34 -4.93 13.20
C PHE A 183 -5.28 -5.34 12.16
N GLY A 184 -5.71 -5.76 10.97
CA GLY A 184 -4.82 -6.16 9.87
C GLY A 184 -4.08 -7.48 10.10
N GLY A 185 -4.47 -8.26 11.10
CA GLY A 185 -3.75 -9.47 11.54
C GLY A 185 -3.70 -10.62 10.53
N SER A 186 -4.45 -10.56 9.42
CA SER A 186 -4.38 -11.55 8.33
C SER A 186 -3.68 -11.02 7.07
N THR A 187 -3.03 -9.86 7.09
CA THR A 187 -2.46 -9.24 5.88
C THR A 187 -1.59 -10.21 5.06
N HIS A 188 -0.79 -11.03 5.72
CA HIS A 188 0.09 -12.01 5.07
C HIS A 188 -0.65 -13.18 4.40
N HIS A 189 -1.96 -13.31 4.58
CA HIS A 189 -2.82 -14.32 3.93
C HIS A 189 -3.40 -13.82 2.60
N TYR A 190 -3.13 -12.56 2.21
CA TYR A 190 -3.74 -11.97 1.03
C TYR A 190 -2.75 -11.72 -0.11
N ALA A 191 -3.15 -12.14 -1.32
CA ALA A 191 -2.65 -11.54 -2.55
C ALA A 191 -3.32 -10.16 -2.69
N ALA A 192 -2.61 -9.10 -2.27
CA ALA A 192 -3.17 -7.76 -2.21
C ALA A 192 -3.22 -7.08 -3.59
N VAL A 193 -4.36 -6.46 -3.92
CA VAL A 193 -4.57 -5.69 -5.17
C VAL A 193 -3.51 -4.60 -5.30
N GLY A 194 -3.31 -3.82 -4.23
CA GLY A 194 -2.34 -2.72 -4.24
C GLY A 194 -0.94 -3.20 -4.60
N LEU A 195 -0.41 -4.18 -3.85
CA LEU A 195 0.94 -4.72 -4.08
C LEU A 195 1.12 -5.24 -5.51
N ASN A 196 0.19 -6.06 -5.99
CA ASN A 196 0.32 -6.69 -7.30
C ASN A 196 0.14 -5.71 -8.46
N SER A 197 -0.62 -4.63 -8.27
CA SER A 197 -0.69 -3.52 -9.22
C SER A 197 0.62 -2.73 -9.28
N LEU A 198 1.23 -2.44 -8.13
CA LEU A 198 2.54 -1.79 -8.06
C LEU A 198 3.63 -2.64 -8.71
N LEU A 199 3.65 -3.95 -8.46
CA LEU A 199 4.60 -4.88 -9.10
C LEU A 199 4.37 -5.00 -10.60
N TYR A 200 3.11 -5.02 -11.07
CA TYR A 200 2.81 -4.97 -12.50
C TYR A 200 3.36 -3.69 -13.14
N ARG A 201 3.16 -2.53 -12.51
CA ARG A 201 3.73 -1.28 -12.98
C ARG A 201 5.26 -1.34 -13.01
N TYR A 202 5.86 -1.90 -11.99
CA TYR A 202 7.32 -2.10 -11.93
C TYR A 202 7.82 -2.93 -13.12
N GLU A 203 7.11 -4.01 -13.42
CA GLU A 203 7.41 -4.92 -14.53
C GLU A 203 7.10 -4.33 -15.91
N LEU A 204 6.36 -3.21 -16.00
CA LEU A 204 6.19 -2.41 -17.20
C LEU A 204 7.28 -1.31 -17.34
N ASP A 205 7.76 -0.75 -16.24
CA ASP A 205 8.80 0.28 -16.26
C ASP A 205 10.18 -0.32 -16.62
N LEU A 206 10.51 -1.50 -16.10
CA LEU A 206 11.80 -2.16 -16.32
C LEU A 206 12.12 -2.46 -17.79
N PRO A 207 11.20 -2.92 -18.67
CA PRO A 207 11.44 -3.05 -20.09
C PRO A 207 11.85 -1.74 -20.77
N ASP A 208 11.24 -0.61 -20.38
CA ASP A 208 11.53 0.69 -20.95
C ASP A 208 12.94 1.16 -20.56
N PHE A 209 13.34 0.94 -19.29
CA PHE A 209 14.69 1.19 -18.82
C PHE A 209 15.71 0.28 -19.55
N ALA A 210 15.38 -1.01 -19.71
CA ALA A 210 16.23 -1.97 -20.42
C ALA A 210 16.43 -1.59 -21.90
N ARG A 211 15.37 -1.12 -22.59
CA ARG A 211 15.46 -0.65 -23.98
C ARG A 211 16.36 0.60 -24.11
N GLN A 212 16.25 1.56 -23.19
CA GLN A 212 17.14 2.73 -23.15
C GLN A 212 18.60 2.33 -22.96
N LEU A 213 18.87 1.20 -22.33
CA LEU A 213 20.20 0.62 -22.12
C LEU A 213 20.60 -0.43 -23.18
N HIS A 214 19.83 -0.59 -24.26
CA HIS A 214 20.05 -1.59 -25.31
C HIS A 214 20.07 -3.06 -24.81
N LYS A 215 19.36 -3.37 -23.71
CA LYS A 215 19.25 -4.70 -23.10
C LYS A 215 17.98 -5.42 -23.58
N THR A 216 17.93 -5.80 -24.85
CA THR A 216 16.74 -6.36 -25.49
C THR A 216 16.21 -7.62 -24.80
N ALA A 217 17.10 -8.57 -24.46
CA ALA A 217 16.69 -9.81 -23.78
C ALA A 217 16.07 -9.54 -22.38
N ASP A 218 16.58 -8.55 -21.65
CA ASP A 218 15.98 -8.14 -20.38
C ASP A 218 14.59 -7.54 -20.62
N ALA A 219 14.43 -6.68 -21.63
CA ALA A 219 13.15 -6.07 -21.95
C ALA A 219 12.06 -7.12 -22.29
N GLU A 220 12.44 -8.15 -23.07
CA GLU A 220 11.53 -9.26 -23.40
C GLU A 220 11.14 -10.07 -22.17
N ARG A 221 12.10 -10.39 -21.29
CA ARG A 221 11.86 -11.08 -20.03
C ARG A 221 10.87 -10.33 -19.12
N TRP A 222 11.06 -9.04 -18.97
CA TRP A 222 10.16 -8.19 -18.15
C TRP A 222 8.76 -8.09 -18.76
N THR A 223 8.66 -7.93 -20.06
CA THR A 223 7.36 -7.92 -20.76
C THR A 223 6.60 -9.23 -20.55
N HIS A 224 7.30 -10.37 -20.59
CA HIS A 224 6.69 -11.68 -20.32
C HIS A 224 6.21 -11.77 -18.84
N MET A 225 7.01 -11.29 -17.90
CA MET A 225 6.67 -11.31 -16.47
C MET A 225 5.44 -10.44 -16.19
N ALA A 226 5.38 -9.22 -16.74
CA ALA A 226 4.19 -8.36 -16.64
C ALA A 226 2.94 -9.05 -17.22
N GLY A 227 3.07 -9.73 -18.36
CA GLY A 227 1.98 -10.51 -18.96
C GLY A 227 1.45 -11.61 -18.06
N ALA A 228 2.35 -12.36 -17.41
CA ALA A 228 1.97 -13.41 -16.45
C ALA A 228 1.28 -12.84 -15.22
N ARG A 229 1.80 -11.74 -14.65
CA ARG A 229 1.17 -11.06 -13.50
C ARG A 229 -0.21 -10.52 -13.85
N LYS A 230 -0.38 -9.91 -15.04
CA LYS A 230 -1.70 -9.45 -15.50
C LYS A 230 -2.73 -10.60 -15.53
N GLN A 231 -2.35 -11.75 -16.09
CA GLN A 231 -3.25 -12.91 -16.12
C GLN A 231 -3.61 -13.38 -14.70
N ALA A 232 -2.68 -13.37 -13.77
CA ALA A 232 -2.93 -13.73 -12.38
C ALA A 232 -3.83 -12.70 -11.68
N ILE A 233 -3.63 -11.40 -11.90
CA ILE A 233 -4.52 -10.32 -11.40
C ILE A 233 -5.94 -10.52 -11.93
N ASP A 234 -6.11 -10.71 -13.24
CA ASP A 234 -7.42 -10.93 -13.84
C ASP A 234 -8.12 -12.17 -13.27
N ARG A 235 -7.37 -13.24 -13.03
CA ARG A 235 -7.91 -14.50 -12.51
C ARG A 235 -8.29 -14.45 -11.04
N TYR A 236 -7.45 -13.88 -10.19
CA TYR A 236 -7.57 -13.99 -8.74
C TYR A 236 -8.12 -12.73 -8.08
N LEU A 237 -7.94 -11.56 -8.66
CA LEU A 237 -8.31 -10.29 -8.01
C LEU A 237 -9.53 -9.63 -8.65
N TRP A 238 -9.83 -9.87 -9.93
CA TRP A 238 -11.02 -9.30 -10.57
C TRP A 238 -12.30 -10.03 -10.17
N ARG A 239 -13.32 -9.29 -9.74
CA ARG A 239 -14.65 -9.79 -9.40
C ARG A 239 -15.69 -9.18 -10.34
N SER A 240 -16.03 -9.91 -11.41
CA SER A 240 -16.96 -9.43 -12.44
C SER A 240 -18.36 -9.16 -11.90
N GLU A 241 -18.81 -9.96 -10.92
CA GLU A 241 -20.11 -9.83 -10.27
C GLU A 241 -20.23 -8.58 -9.39
N ARG A 242 -19.11 -8.03 -8.95
CA ARG A 242 -19.03 -6.80 -8.15
C ARG A 242 -18.47 -5.61 -8.89
N GLY A 243 -17.85 -5.85 -10.05
CA GLY A 243 -17.20 -4.81 -10.85
C GLY A 243 -15.98 -4.16 -10.19
N LEU A 244 -15.29 -4.89 -9.31
CA LEU A 244 -14.17 -4.42 -8.51
C LEU A 244 -12.98 -5.39 -8.56
N PHE A 245 -11.79 -4.85 -8.34
CA PHE A 245 -10.64 -5.66 -7.93
C PHE A 245 -10.65 -5.76 -6.40
N GLU A 246 -10.58 -6.99 -5.90
CA GLU A 246 -10.58 -7.32 -4.48
C GLU A 246 -9.40 -8.21 -4.13
N ASP A 247 -8.89 -8.07 -2.91
CA ASP A 247 -7.81 -8.90 -2.41
C ASP A 247 -8.28 -10.36 -2.28
N PHE A 248 -7.36 -11.27 -2.54
CA PHE A 248 -7.63 -12.68 -2.54
C PHE A 248 -6.95 -13.36 -1.35
N ASP A 249 -7.75 -13.88 -0.41
CA ASP A 249 -7.29 -14.72 0.68
C ASP A 249 -6.91 -16.09 0.09
N PHE A 250 -5.61 -16.30 -0.12
CA PHE A 250 -5.10 -17.52 -0.75
C PHE A 250 -5.06 -18.71 0.21
N ILE A 251 -5.18 -18.48 1.53
CA ILE A 251 -5.32 -19.55 2.53
C ILE A 251 -6.74 -20.12 2.47
N LYS A 252 -7.76 -19.24 2.41
CA LYS A 252 -9.17 -19.64 2.33
C LYS A 252 -9.65 -19.89 0.90
N GLY A 253 -8.84 -19.53 -0.12
CA GLY A 253 -9.16 -19.71 -1.53
C GLY A 253 -10.33 -18.86 -2.02
N ARG A 254 -10.55 -17.66 -1.45
CA ARG A 254 -11.69 -16.78 -1.77
C ARG A 254 -11.31 -15.29 -1.75
N SER A 255 -12.13 -14.48 -2.43
CA SER A 255 -12.04 -13.02 -2.34
C SER A 255 -12.32 -12.54 -0.91
N SER A 256 -11.73 -11.42 -0.55
CA SER A 256 -11.99 -10.74 0.72
C SER A 256 -13.45 -10.34 0.89
N GLY A 257 -14.15 -10.06 -0.23
CA GLY A 257 -15.51 -9.50 -0.20
C GLY A 257 -15.55 -8.09 0.39
N TYR A 258 -14.40 -7.43 0.49
CA TYR A 258 -14.23 -6.13 1.11
C TYR A 258 -13.82 -5.10 0.06
N PRO A 259 -14.70 -4.14 -0.32
CA PRO A 259 -14.31 -3.06 -1.23
C PRO A 259 -13.28 -2.17 -0.56
N TYR A 260 -12.14 -1.97 -1.19
CA TYR A 260 -11.07 -1.13 -0.67
C TYR A 260 -10.51 -0.22 -1.76
N LEU A 261 -10.06 0.97 -1.42
CA LEU A 261 -9.68 2.01 -2.38
C LEU A 261 -8.54 1.58 -3.32
N THR A 262 -7.77 0.56 -2.93
CA THR A 262 -6.74 -0.03 -3.79
C THR A 262 -7.31 -0.65 -5.09
N THR A 263 -8.64 -0.80 -5.22
CA THR A 263 -9.29 -1.19 -6.49
C THR A 263 -8.99 -0.22 -7.65
N TYR A 264 -8.53 1.01 -7.37
CA TYR A 264 -8.08 1.98 -8.39
C TYR A 264 -6.62 1.81 -8.80
N TYR A 265 -5.82 1.05 -8.06
CA TYR A 265 -4.41 0.81 -8.39
C TYR A 265 -4.22 0.07 -9.72
N PRO A 266 -5.06 -0.93 -10.09
CA PRO A 266 -5.04 -1.52 -11.43
C PRO A 266 -5.28 -0.52 -12.56
N LEU A 267 -6.06 0.54 -12.33
CA LEU A 267 -6.26 1.61 -13.30
C LEU A 267 -4.97 2.42 -13.45
N TRP A 268 -4.41 2.90 -12.35
CA TRP A 268 -3.14 3.64 -12.36
C TRP A 268 -2.00 2.83 -12.99
N ALA A 269 -1.91 1.55 -12.68
CA ALA A 269 -0.88 0.66 -13.22
C ALA A 269 -1.10 0.29 -14.70
N GLY A 270 -2.30 0.54 -15.26
CA GLY A 270 -2.64 0.18 -16.64
C GLY A 270 -2.94 -1.31 -16.85
N VAL A 271 -3.19 -2.07 -15.78
CA VAL A 271 -3.50 -3.50 -15.90
C VAL A 271 -4.97 -3.76 -16.25
N ALA A 272 -5.89 -2.88 -15.85
CA ALA A 272 -7.32 -3.03 -16.11
C ALA A 272 -7.63 -2.94 -17.60
N SER A 273 -8.60 -3.72 -18.07
CA SER A 273 -9.23 -3.47 -19.38
C SER A 273 -10.14 -2.24 -19.32
N ALA A 274 -10.50 -1.66 -20.46
CA ALA A 274 -11.44 -0.53 -20.50
C ALA A 274 -12.78 -0.84 -19.84
N ALA A 275 -13.29 -2.07 -19.98
CA ALA A 275 -14.52 -2.51 -19.34
C ALA A 275 -14.39 -2.62 -17.82
N GLN A 276 -13.27 -3.16 -17.33
CA GLN A 276 -12.96 -3.22 -15.89
C GLN A 276 -12.84 -1.82 -15.31
N ALA A 277 -12.12 -0.93 -15.99
CA ALA A 277 -11.95 0.46 -15.55
C ALA A 277 -13.30 1.21 -15.47
N ALA A 278 -14.19 1.02 -16.45
CA ALA A 278 -15.53 1.58 -16.41
C ALA A 278 -16.36 1.04 -15.22
N SER A 279 -16.25 -0.25 -14.91
CA SER A 279 -16.91 -0.85 -13.75
C SER A 279 -16.36 -0.27 -12.44
N VAL A 280 -15.04 -0.18 -12.29
CA VAL A 280 -14.39 0.42 -11.10
C VAL A 280 -14.77 1.90 -10.95
N ARG A 281 -14.83 2.65 -12.05
CA ARG A 281 -15.31 4.05 -12.04
C ARG A 281 -16.75 4.14 -11.50
N ASN A 282 -17.64 3.21 -11.88
CA ASN A 282 -19.02 3.20 -11.39
C ASN A 282 -19.12 2.91 -9.89
N ALA A 283 -18.08 2.36 -9.27
CA ALA A 283 -18.00 2.12 -7.83
C ALA A 283 -17.54 3.34 -7.01
N LEU A 284 -17.23 4.49 -7.63
CA LEU A 284 -16.85 5.73 -6.93
C LEU A 284 -17.75 6.06 -5.73
N PRO A 285 -19.11 5.94 -5.80
CA PRO A 285 -19.98 6.24 -4.68
C PRO A 285 -19.70 5.43 -3.39
N ILE A 286 -19.01 4.29 -3.50
CA ILE A 286 -18.61 3.50 -2.31
C ILE A 286 -17.59 4.27 -1.47
N PHE A 287 -16.68 4.98 -2.12
CA PHE A 287 -15.51 5.62 -1.51
C PHE A 287 -15.63 7.14 -1.41
N GLU A 288 -16.41 7.75 -2.30
CA GLU A 288 -16.47 9.21 -2.44
C GLU A 288 -17.26 9.85 -1.29
N ARG A 289 -16.61 10.82 -0.65
CA ARG A 289 -17.13 11.63 0.45
C ARG A 289 -17.03 13.11 0.10
N VAL A 290 -17.41 13.96 1.04
CA VAL A 290 -17.29 15.43 0.89
C VAL A 290 -15.84 15.87 0.69
N GLY A 291 -14.91 15.22 1.37
CA GLY A 291 -13.49 15.59 1.39
C GLY A 291 -12.58 14.90 0.37
N GLY A 292 -13.12 14.02 -0.47
CA GLY A 292 -12.34 13.16 -1.39
C GLY A 292 -12.72 11.70 -1.26
N LEU A 293 -11.76 10.79 -1.44
CA LEU A 293 -12.00 9.35 -1.32
C LEU A 293 -11.56 8.84 0.05
N SER A 294 -12.47 8.16 0.74
CA SER A 294 -12.22 7.32 1.92
C SER A 294 -11.62 5.99 1.50
N MET A 295 -10.94 5.29 2.42
CA MET A 295 -10.31 4.00 2.11
C MET A 295 -11.33 2.90 1.80
N ASP A 296 -12.50 2.95 2.44
CA ASP A 296 -13.63 2.02 2.26
C ASP A 296 -14.96 2.69 2.66
N ASN A 297 -15.97 1.87 3.00
CA ASN A 297 -17.26 2.32 3.51
C ASN A 297 -17.66 1.65 4.83
N ARG A 298 -16.69 1.17 5.60
CA ARG A 298 -16.90 0.42 6.85
C ARG A 298 -16.14 1.07 7.99
N PRO A 299 -16.78 1.98 8.75
CA PRO A 299 -16.10 2.65 9.86
C PRO A 299 -15.73 1.64 10.95
N SER A 300 -14.43 1.46 11.17
CA SER A 300 -13.87 0.58 12.21
C SER A 300 -13.21 1.35 13.34
N GLY A 301 -12.93 2.64 13.11
CA GLY A 301 -12.09 3.46 13.97
C GLY A 301 -10.60 3.30 13.70
N ALA A 302 -10.20 2.43 12.77
CA ALA A 302 -8.82 2.31 12.32
C ALA A 302 -8.48 3.42 11.31
N GLN A 303 -7.24 3.88 11.36
CA GLN A 303 -6.82 5.06 10.59
C GLN A 303 -6.76 4.83 9.06
N TRP A 304 -6.77 3.59 8.58
CA TRP A 304 -6.79 3.24 7.17
C TRP A 304 -8.15 2.67 6.70
N ASP A 305 -9.22 2.96 7.45
CA ASP A 305 -10.61 2.62 7.10
C ASP A 305 -11.47 3.90 7.04
N ASP A 306 -12.73 3.80 6.65
CA ASP A 306 -13.68 4.94 6.66
C ASP A 306 -13.78 5.56 8.09
N PRO A 307 -13.78 6.86 8.24
CA PRO A 307 -13.93 7.90 7.21
C PRO A 307 -12.61 8.52 6.75
N PHE A 308 -11.47 7.88 6.97
CA PHE A 308 -10.18 8.50 6.73
C PHE A 308 -9.72 8.33 5.27
N GLY A 309 -9.06 9.37 4.76
CA GLY A 309 -8.45 9.38 3.44
C GLY A 309 -7.02 9.92 3.47
N TRP A 310 -6.23 9.43 2.55
CA TRP A 310 -4.80 9.62 2.49
C TRP A 310 -4.37 10.13 1.13
N ALA A 311 -3.37 10.99 1.10
CA ALA A 311 -2.92 11.61 -0.13
C ALA A 311 -2.45 10.61 -1.21
N PRO A 312 -1.63 9.59 -0.89
CA PRO A 312 -1.18 8.64 -1.92
C PRO A 312 -2.31 7.88 -2.59
N THR A 313 -3.30 7.43 -1.82
CA THR A 313 -4.42 6.64 -2.35
C THR A 313 -5.37 7.48 -3.19
N ASN A 314 -5.65 8.73 -2.78
CA ASN A 314 -6.40 9.69 -3.57
C ASN A 314 -5.66 10.02 -4.87
N TRP A 315 -4.35 10.23 -4.83
CA TRP A 315 -3.53 10.49 -6.01
C TRP A 315 -3.58 9.33 -7.02
N LEU A 316 -3.36 8.09 -6.57
CA LEU A 316 -3.39 6.91 -7.45
C LEU A 316 -4.78 6.70 -8.06
N ALA A 317 -5.86 6.98 -7.30
CA ALA A 317 -7.22 6.91 -7.82
C ALA A 317 -7.49 8.00 -8.87
N VAL A 318 -7.11 9.26 -8.61
CA VAL A 318 -7.24 10.37 -9.58
C VAL A 318 -6.48 10.05 -10.86
N CYS A 319 -5.22 9.63 -10.75
CA CYS A 319 -4.43 9.27 -11.92
C CYS A 319 -4.98 8.05 -12.65
N GLY A 320 -5.48 7.04 -11.92
CA GLY A 320 -6.12 5.87 -12.52
C GLY A 320 -7.36 6.24 -13.36
N LEU A 321 -8.20 7.12 -12.84
CA LEU A 321 -9.37 7.63 -13.55
C LEU A 321 -8.95 8.43 -14.80
N GLU A 322 -7.95 9.29 -14.68
CA GLU A 322 -7.45 10.13 -15.76
C GLU A 322 -6.87 9.31 -16.91
N VAL A 323 -6.05 8.27 -16.61
CA VAL A 323 -5.44 7.37 -17.59
C VAL A 323 -6.48 6.70 -18.49
N TYR A 324 -7.67 6.38 -17.95
CA TYR A 324 -8.78 5.79 -18.70
C TYR A 324 -9.77 6.81 -19.27
N GLY A 325 -9.48 8.11 -19.17
CA GLY A 325 -10.27 9.18 -19.78
C GLY A 325 -11.48 9.62 -18.96
N PHE A 326 -11.62 9.21 -17.71
CA PHE A 326 -12.69 9.64 -16.80
C PHE A 326 -12.34 10.98 -16.14
N ARG A 327 -12.06 11.99 -16.97
CA ARG A 327 -11.50 13.30 -16.56
C ARG A 327 -12.38 14.05 -15.57
N ASP A 328 -13.69 14.09 -15.81
CA ASP A 328 -14.63 14.80 -14.94
C ASP A 328 -14.65 14.21 -13.52
N ASP A 329 -14.56 12.89 -13.42
CA ASP A 329 -14.52 12.19 -12.14
C ASP A 329 -13.17 12.42 -11.43
N ALA A 330 -12.07 12.34 -12.18
CA ALA A 330 -10.72 12.62 -11.67
C ALA A 330 -10.60 14.06 -11.15
N GLN A 331 -11.09 15.04 -11.92
CA GLN A 331 -11.12 16.45 -11.54
C GLN A 331 -11.94 16.65 -10.27
N ARG A 332 -13.16 16.13 -10.22
CA ARG A 332 -14.06 16.27 -9.07
C ARG A 332 -13.43 15.70 -7.78
N VAL A 333 -12.79 14.53 -7.87
CA VAL A 333 -12.09 13.93 -6.71
C VAL A 333 -10.91 14.80 -6.28
N ALA A 334 -10.10 15.26 -7.24
CA ALA A 334 -8.96 16.15 -6.99
C ALA A 334 -9.40 17.47 -6.33
N GLU A 335 -10.48 18.10 -6.81
CA GLU A 335 -11.06 19.32 -6.23
C GLU A 335 -11.52 19.10 -4.77
N LYS A 336 -12.21 18.01 -4.50
CA LYS A 336 -12.66 17.70 -3.12
C LYS A 336 -11.48 17.52 -2.17
N PHE A 337 -10.47 16.76 -2.58
CA PHE A 337 -9.31 16.48 -1.74
C PHE A 337 -8.46 17.74 -1.50
N THR A 338 -8.20 18.54 -2.55
CA THR A 338 -7.45 19.80 -2.41
C THR A 338 -8.21 20.81 -1.55
N ALA A 339 -9.55 20.94 -1.73
CA ALA A 339 -10.37 21.82 -0.91
C ALA A 339 -10.37 21.40 0.58
N THR A 340 -10.20 20.11 0.88
CA THR A 340 -10.06 19.63 2.27
C THR A 340 -8.74 20.11 2.87
N ILE A 341 -7.65 20.06 2.11
CA ILE A 341 -6.34 20.57 2.54
C ILE A 341 -6.37 22.10 2.65
N ASP A 342 -6.99 22.82 1.69
CA ASP A 342 -7.14 24.27 1.71
C ASP A 342 -7.86 24.75 2.99
N ARG A 343 -8.91 24.02 3.42
CA ARG A 343 -9.59 24.33 4.70
C ARG A 343 -8.67 24.18 5.91
N SER A 344 -7.82 23.16 5.94
CA SER A 344 -6.82 22.99 7.01
C SER A 344 -5.80 24.13 7.00
N LEU A 345 -5.26 24.46 5.82
CA LEU A 345 -4.34 25.58 5.65
C LEU A 345 -4.96 26.92 6.08
N ALA A 346 -6.23 27.18 5.75
CA ALA A 346 -6.93 28.40 6.15
C ALA A 346 -7.20 28.44 7.66
N ALA A 347 -7.39 27.28 8.32
CA ALA A 347 -7.71 27.21 9.73
C ALA A 347 -6.49 27.41 10.64
N ASP A 348 -5.35 26.78 10.32
CA ASP A 348 -4.18 26.75 11.20
C ASP A 348 -2.82 26.85 10.47
N GLY A 349 -2.81 27.07 9.15
CA GLY A 349 -1.60 27.19 8.34
C GLY A 349 -0.87 25.87 8.12
N THR A 350 -1.50 24.72 8.35
CA THR A 350 -0.83 23.41 8.29
C THR A 350 -1.41 22.45 7.27
N ILE A 351 -0.52 21.59 6.72
CA ILE A 351 -0.89 20.39 5.95
C ILE A 351 -0.64 19.17 6.84
N ARG A 352 -1.60 18.26 6.90
CA ARG A 352 -1.61 17.12 7.80
C ARG A 352 -1.35 15.81 7.07
N GLU A 353 -1.05 14.78 7.85
CA GLU A 353 -0.80 13.43 7.37
C GLU A 353 -2.02 12.79 6.71
N LYS A 354 -3.19 12.91 7.36
CA LYS A 354 -4.47 12.29 6.97
C LYS A 354 -5.64 13.22 7.24
N TYR A 355 -6.78 12.94 6.65
CA TYR A 355 -7.98 13.76 6.74
C TYR A 355 -9.24 12.91 6.93
N ASN A 356 -10.26 13.50 7.57
CA ASN A 356 -11.60 12.93 7.63
C ASN A 356 -12.36 13.28 6.35
N MET A 357 -12.57 12.32 5.49
CA MET A 357 -13.24 12.55 4.20
C MET A 357 -14.75 12.82 4.36
N ALA A 358 -15.40 12.25 5.37
CA ALA A 358 -16.81 12.50 5.64
C ALA A 358 -17.06 13.94 6.08
N LEU A 359 -16.16 14.52 6.88
CA LEU A 359 -16.23 15.90 7.34
C LEU A 359 -15.52 16.88 6.41
N GLY A 360 -14.61 16.40 5.56
CA GLY A 360 -13.79 17.22 4.68
C GLY A 360 -12.85 18.16 5.44
N ASN A 361 -12.23 17.71 6.52
CA ASN A 361 -11.33 18.47 7.37
C ASN A 361 -10.26 17.58 8.02
N ALA A 362 -9.42 18.18 8.87
CA ALA A 362 -8.34 17.48 9.58
C ALA A 362 -8.73 16.96 10.97
N ASP A 363 -10.01 16.97 11.33
CA ASP A 363 -10.50 16.39 12.59
C ASP A 363 -10.61 14.88 12.46
N VAL A 364 -9.60 14.18 12.96
CA VAL A 364 -9.48 12.74 12.89
C VAL A 364 -9.53 12.14 14.30
N GLN A 365 -10.57 11.32 14.56
CA GLN A 365 -10.76 10.60 15.81
C GLN A 365 -10.41 9.13 15.57
N VAL A 366 -9.12 8.78 15.71
CA VAL A 366 -8.62 7.42 15.51
C VAL A 366 -8.67 6.65 16.82
N THR A 367 -9.33 5.50 16.83
CA THR A 367 -9.38 4.60 18.00
C THR A 367 -8.42 3.41 17.86
N ALA A 368 -8.08 3.03 16.63
CA ALA A 368 -7.07 2.02 16.32
C ALA A 368 -6.03 2.58 15.33
N GLY A 369 -4.82 2.83 15.80
CA GLY A 369 -3.72 3.43 15.04
C GLY A 369 -3.05 4.58 15.77
N TYR A 370 -2.42 5.47 15.00
CA TYR A 370 -1.76 6.65 15.52
C TYR A 370 -2.78 7.77 15.72
N THR A 371 -2.99 8.17 16.97
CA THR A 371 -3.95 9.23 17.35
C THR A 371 -3.48 10.63 16.94
N GLN A 372 -2.16 10.83 16.76
CA GLN A 372 -1.64 12.10 16.28
C GLN A 372 -1.86 12.25 14.77
N ASN A 373 -2.30 13.43 14.37
CA ASN A 373 -2.36 13.83 12.96
C ASN A 373 -1.18 14.75 12.66
N VAL A 374 -0.10 14.14 12.17
CA VAL A 374 1.22 14.79 12.02
C VAL A 374 1.17 15.92 11.00
N VAL A 375 1.84 17.03 11.29
CA VAL A 375 1.97 18.20 10.42
C VAL A 375 3.21 18.06 9.52
N GLY A 376 3.10 18.51 8.26
CA GLY A 376 4.22 18.60 7.33
C GLY A 376 4.61 17.26 6.72
N PHE A 377 3.69 16.36 6.54
CA PHE A 377 3.93 15.03 5.99
C PHE A 377 4.25 15.10 4.48
N GLY A 378 5.40 14.55 4.08
CA GLY A 378 5.99 14.73 2.74
C GLY A 378 5.08 14.31 1.59
N TRP A 379 4.40 13.16 1.70
CA TRP A 379 3.50 12.69 0.64
C TRP A 379 2.26 13.57 0.46
N THR A 380 1.69 14.11 1.56
CA THR A 380 0.53 15.02 1.44
C THR A 380 0.94 16.32 0.76
N ASN A 381 2.10 16.87 1.13
CA ASN A 381 2.62 18.08 0.50
C ASN A 381 2.86 17.87 -1.01
N GLY A 382 3.51 16.77 -1.38
CA GLY A 382 3.80 16.45 -2.78
C GLY A 382 2.54 16.21 -3.61
N VAL A 383 1.59 15.43 -3.09
CA VAL A 383 0.32 15.16 -3.76
C VAL A 383 -0.53 16.43 -3.89
N TYR A 384 -0.60 17.24 -2.84
CA TYR A 384 -1.33 18.51 -2.89
C TYR A 384 -0.80 19.43 -3.99
N LEU A 385 0.53 19.59 -4.09
CA LEU A 385 1.14 20.39 -5.15
C LEU A 385 0.81 19.84 -6.53
N LYS A 386 0.92 18.52 -6.71
CA LYS A 386 0.61 17.87 -8.00
C LYS A 386 -0.86 17.97 -8.39
N LEU A 387 -1.79 17.83 -7.44
CA LEU A 387 -3.21 18.03 -7.70
C LEU A 387 -3.53 19.49 -8.03
N ARG A 388 -2.87 20.47 -7.40
CA ARG A 388 -3.03 21.89 -7.72
C ARG A 388 -2.49 22.20 -9.11
N GLU A 389 -1.36 21.64 -9.52
CA GLU A 389 -0.85 21.74 -10.89
C GLU A 389 -1.85 21.15 -11.91
N LEU A 390 -2.38 19.96 -11.60
CA LEU A 390 -3.37 19.28 -12.43
C LEU A 390 -4.63 20.12 -12.64
N LEU A 391 -5.14 20.74 -11.58
CA LEU A 391 -6.33 21.59 -11.61
C LEU A 391 -6.08 22.99 -12.21
N GLY A 392 -4.86 23.51 -12.15
CA GLY A 392 -4.47 24.83 -12.67
C GLY A 392 -4.09 24.87 -14.14
N ALA A 393 -3.62 23.77 -14.71
CA ALA A 393 -3.49 23.54 -16.13
C ALA A 393 -4.84 22.99 -16.63
N GLU A 394 -5.34 23.40 -17.80
CA GLU A 394 -6.42 22.64 -18.45
C GLU A 394 -6.03 21.17 -18.37
N PHE A 395 -6.75 20.37 -17.57
CA PHE A 395 -6.49 18.98 -17.19
C PHE A 395 -5.73 18.24 -18.31
N SER A 396 -4.42 18.46 -18.37
CA SER A 396 -3.61 18.13 -19.54
C SER A 396 -2.93 16.79 -19.32
N ASP A 397 -2.73 16.05 -20.41
CA ASP A 397 -2.17 14.69 -20.52
C ASP A 397 -0.80 14.44 -19.84
N ARG A 398 -0.23 15.41 -19.09
CA ARG A 398 1.15 15.36 -18.59
C ARG A 398 1.30 15.06 -17.09
N SER A 399 0.23 15.07 -16.32
CA SER A 399 0.35 14.99 -14.85
C SER A 399 0.27 13.56 -14.30
N CYS A 400 -0.47 12.67 -14.99
CA CYS A 400 -0.54 11.26 -14.68
C CYS A 400 0.10 10.50 -15.83
N THR A 401 1.35 10.10 -15.67
CA THR A 401 2.12 9.43 -16.74
C THR A 401 1.41 8.17 -17.22
N ARG A 402 0.98 8.17 -18.50
CA ARG A 402 0.51 6.95 -19.17
C ARG A 402 1.70 6.05 -19.46
N HIS A 403 1.63 4.81 -19.00
CA HIS A 403 2.48 3.79 -19.60
C HIS A 403 2.03 3.54 -21.05
N PRO A 404 2.96 3.42 -22.04
CA PRO A 404 2.62 3.17 -23.44
C PRO A 404 1.73 1.95 -23.69
N ALA A 405 1.72 0.98 -22.76
CA ALA A 405 0.88 -0.20 -22.81
C ALA A 405 -0.54 0.00 -22.27
N ALA A 406 -0.86 1.16 -21.66
CA ALA A 406 -2.24 1.43 -21.20
C ALA A 406 -3.17 1.54 -22.41
N PRO A 407 -4.41 0.99 -22.34
CA PRO A 407 -5.37 1.10 -23.43
C PRO A 407 -5.61 2.57 -23.80
N ALA A 408 -5.59 2.89 -25.11
CA ALA A 408 -5.99 4.21 -25.55
C ALA A 408 -7.41 4.49 -25.07
N ALA A 409 -7.64 5.67 -24.47
CA ALA A 409 -8.99 6.09 -24.15
C ALA A 409 -9.81 6.07 -25.45
N SER A 410 -10.87 5.27 -25.48
CA SER A 410 -11.83 5.31 -26.59
C SER A 410 -12.47 6.70 -26.55
N GLY A 411 -12.05 7.57 -27.49
CA GLY A 411 -12.62 8.90 -27.59
C GLY A 411 -14.13 8.79 -27.72
N SER A 412 -14.85 9.30 -26.75
CA SER A 412 -16.27 9.61 -26.89
C SER A 412 -16.40 10.73 -27.94
N LYS A 413 -16.92 10.35 -29.12
CA LYS A 413 -17.50 11.33 -30.01
C LYS A 413 -18.84 11.78 -29.47
#